data_6c27cbb3b36f8393bf6e0fcfc55ef623
#
_entry.id   6c27cbb3b36f8393bf6e0fcfc55ef623
#
_cell.length_a   1.000
_cell.length_b   1.000
_cell.length_c   1.000
_cell.angle_alpha   90.00
_cell.angle_beta   90.00
_cell.angle_gamma   90.00
#
_symmetry.space_group_name_H-M   'P 1'
#
loop_
_entity.id
_entity.type
_entity.pdbx_description
1 polymer ?
#
loop_
_entity_poly.entity_id
_entity_poly.type
_entity_poly.pdbx_seq_one_letter_code
_entity_poly.pdbx_strand_id
1 'polypeptide(L)'
;EATVAMLACARLGAIHSVVFGGFSPDALRDRILDSECKIVITADEGVRGGKSIPLKVNVDIATKECDCVEHIVVIKRTGNDTGWTERDVWYHDLVKDASADFPCEMFDAETPLFILYTSGSTGRPKGVILPQKECYANF
;
A
#
# COMPACT_ATOMS: atom_id res chain seq x y z
N GLU A 1 -5.66 -10.19 -0.46
CA GLU A 1 -5.95 -8.82 -0.90
C GLU A 1 -4.68 -8.09 -1.36
N ALA A 2 -3.52 -8.27 -0.72
CA ALA A 2 -2.28 -7.58 -1.13
C ALA A 2 -1.91 -7.87 -2.60
N THR A 3 -1.94 -9.15 -3.02
CA THR A 3 -1.68 -9.53 -4.42
C THR A 3 -2.73 -8.93 -5.37
N VAL A 4 -4.00 -8.91 -4.96
CA VAL A 4 -5.08 -8.30 -5.74
C VAL A 4 -4.83 -6.81 -5.92
N ALA A 5 -4.44 -6.09 -4.86
CA ALA A 5 -4.13 -4.67 -4.92
C ALA A 5 -2.94 -4.37 -5.85
N MET A 6 -1.86 -5.17 -5.78
CA MET A 6 -0.71 -5.02 -6.68
C MET A 6 -1.09 -5.20 -8.15
N LEU A 7 -1.89 -6.23 -8.46
CA LEU A 7 -2.36 -6.50 -9.83
C LEU A 7 -3.35 -5.43 -10.31
N ALA A 8 -4.19 -4.91 -9.41
CA ALA A 8 -5.10 -3.81 -9.74
C ALA A 8 -4.31 -2.53 -10.09
N CYS A 9 -3.28 -2.19 -9.30
CA CYS A 9 -2.39 -1.07 -9.61
C CYS A 9 -1.73 -1.24 -10.99
N ALA A 10 -1.22 -2.44 -11.29
CA ALA A 10 -0.63 -2.71 -12.61
C ALA A 10 -1.64 -2.54 -13.76
N ARG A 11 -2.88 -2.96 -13.57
CA ARG A 11 -3.95 -2.79 -14.59
C ARG A 11 -4.38 -1.34 -14.80
N LEU A 12 -4.24 -0.51 -13.75
CA LEU A 12 -4.60 0.92 -13.77
C LEU A 12 -3.44 1.84 -14.16
N GLY A 13 -2.22 1.31 -14.32
CA GLY A 13 -1.00 2.13 -14.47
C GLY A 13 -0.67 2.92 -13.19
N ALA A 14 -1.21 2.51 -12.04
CA ALA A 14 -0.92 3.14 -10.76
C ALA A 14 0.37 2.59 -10.16
N ILE A 15 1.23 3.49 -9.69
CA ILE A 15 2.48 3.10 -9.01
C ILE A 15 2.16 2.63 -7.60
N HIS A 16 2.68 1.47 -7.19
CA HIS A 16 2.48 0.96 -5.86
C HIS A 16 3.81 0.71 -5.12
N SER A 17 3.75 0.67 -3.80
CA SER A 17 4.88 0.28 -2.95
C SER A 17 4.40 -0.68 -1.88
N VAL A 18 5.01 -1.86 -1.82
CA VAL A 18 4.71 -2.86 -0.79
C VAL A 18 5.60 -2.62 0.42
N VAL A 19 4.97 -2.39 1.56
CA VAL A 19 5.66 -2.13 2.83
C VAL A 19 5.45 -3.30 3.77
N PHE A 20 6.54 -3.80 4.35
CA PHE A 20 6.46 -4.88 5.33
C PHE A 20 5.73 -4.42 6.60
N GLY A 21 4.71 -5.16 7.01
CA GLY A 21 3.83 -4.81 8.15
C GLY A 21 4.53 -4.81 9.53
N GLY A 22 5.79 -5.18 9.59
CA GLY A 22 6.61 -5.10 10.80
C GLY A 22 7.44 -3.82 10.91
N PHE A 23 7.33 -2.89 9.95
CA PHE A 23 8.01 -1.60 10.08
C PHE A 23 7.32 -0.70 11.11
N SER A 24 8.11 0.20 11.70
CA SER A 24 7.61 1.22 12.62
C SER A 24 6.73 2.24 11.87
N PRO A 25 5.83 2.93 12.59
CA PRO A 25 5.05 4.04 12.02
C PRO A 25 5.93 5.11 11.34
N ASP A 26 7.08 5.46 11.93
CA ASP A 26 8.01 6.43 11.33
C ASP A 26 8.56 5.96 9.99
N ALA A 27 8.96 4.68 9.91
CA ALA A 27 9.46 4.10 8.67
C ALA A 27 8.38 4.02 7.57
N LEU A 28 7.11 3.87 7.95
CA LEU A 28 5.97 3.94 7.04
C LEU A 28 5.70 5.38 6.61
N ARG A 29 5.67 6.33 7.55
CA ARG A 29 5.48 7.76 7.28
C ARG A 29 6.50 8.28 6.27
N ASP A 30 7.78 7.98 6.47
CA ASP A 30 8.84 8.46 5.60
C ASP A 30 8.66 7.98 4.15
N ARG A 31 8.16 6.75 3.93
CA ARG A 31 7.84 6.23 2.60
C ARG A 31 6.61 6.89 1.99
N ILE A 32 5.59 7.13 2.80
CA ILE A 32 4.36 7.82 2.37
C ILE A 32 4.69 9.23 1.89
N LEU A 33 5.49 9.97 2.65
CA LEU A 33 5.89 11.32 2.30
C LEU A 33 6.81 11.37 1.07
N ASP A 34 7.80 10.45 1.00
CA ASP A 34 8.74 10.39 -0.12
C ASP A 34 8.05 10.05 -1.45
N SER A 35 7.01 9.20 -1.42
CA SER A 35 6.24 8.81 -2.59
C SER A 35 5.00 9.67 -2.87
N GLU A 36 4.69 10.64 -2.00
CA GLU A 36 3.43 11.42 -2.03
C GLU A 36 2.19 10.53 -2.16
N CYS A 37 2.20 9.43 -1.40
CA CYS A 37 1.21 8.36 -1.48
C CYS A 37 -0.21 8.89 -1.21
N LYS A 38 -1.15 8.60 -2.12
CA LYS A 38 -2.55 9.04 -2.02
C LYS A 38 -3.45 8.05 -1.30
N ILE A 39 -3.17 6.76 -1.48
CA ILE A 39 -4.02 5.68 -0.95
C ILE A 39 -3.15 4.71 -0.18
N VAL A 40 -3.49 4.47 1.07
CA VAL A 40 -2.86 3.43 1.90
C VAL A 40 -3.82 2.25 2.02
N ILE A 41 -3.35 1.04 1.70
CA ILE A 41 -4.12 -0.20 1.89
C ILE A 41 -3.51 -0.97 3.05
N THR A 42 -4.32 -1.29 4.05
CA THR A 42 -3.88 -1.98 5.26
C THR A 42 -4.93 -3.00 5.73
N ALA A 43 -4.61 -3.78 6.74
CA ALA A 43 -5.61 -4.56 7.48
C ALA A 43 -5.83 -3.96 8.87
N ASP A 44 -6.95 -4.32 9.51
CA ASP A 44 -7.18 -4.00 10.92
C ASP A 44 -5.98 -4.47 11.76
N GLU A 45 -5.63 -5.75 11.65
CA GLU A 45 -4.48 -6.36 12.30
C GLU A 45 -3.81 -7.39 11.40
N GLY A 46 -2.52 -7.63 11.64
CA GLY A 46 -1.79 -8.79 11.15
C GLY A 46 -1.64 -9.87 12.22
N VAL A 47 -1.42 -11.12 11.82
CA VAL A 47 -1.10 -12.20 12.76
C VAL A 47 0.25 -12.78 12.37
N ARG A 48 1.21 -12.80 13.30
CA ARG A 48 2.53 -13.37 13.09
C ARG A 48 3.02 -14.11 14.34
N GLY A 49 3.35 -15.38 14.18
CA GLY A 49 3.82 -16.20 15.31
C GLY A 49 2.80 -16.27 16.46
N GLY A 50 1.50 -16.27 16.17
CA GLY A 50 0.42 -16.29 17.15
C GLY A 50 0.18 -14.94 17.87
N LYS A 51 0.88 -13.88 17.47
CA LYS A 51 0.71 -12.52 18.02
C LYS A 51 0.00 -11.62 17.02
N SER A 52 -0.90 -10.79 17.54
CA SER A 52 -1.53 -9.71 16.78
C SER A 52 -0.55 -8.55 16.58
N ILE A 53 -0.55 -7.99 15.38
CA ILE A 53 0.20 -6.79 15.00
C ILE A 53 -0.82 -5.72 14.63
N PRO A 54 -0.87 -4.58 15.32
CA PRO A 54 -1.90 -3.56 15.12
C PRO A 54 -1.58 -2.70 13.87
N LEU A 55 -1.83 -3.25 12.66
CA LEU A 55 -1.45 -2.62 11.41
C LEU A 55 -2.15 -1.29 11.19
N LYS A 56 -3.46 -1.23 11.42
CA LYS A 56 -4.24 0.02 11.27
C LYS A 56 -3.77 1.10 12.24
N VAL A 57 -3.49 0.74 13.49
CA VAL A 57 -2.97 1.69 14.48
C VAL A 57 -1.63 2.28 14.03
N ASN A 58 -0.74 1.44 13.48
CA ASN A 58 0.53 1.91 12.94
C ASN A 58 0.35 2.85 11.75
N VAL A 59 -0.63 2.57 10.88
CA VAL A 59 -1.00 3.45 9.77
C VAL A 59 -1.56 4.77 10.28
N ASP A 60 -2.42 4.76 11.30
CA ASP A 60 -2.98 5.99 11.88
C ASP A 60 -1.89 6.90 12.45
N ILE A 61 -0.92 6.31 13.15
CA ILE A 61 0.22 7.06 13.67
C ILE A 61 1.06 7.65 12.52
N ALA A 62 1.36 6.83 11.50
CA ALA A 62 2.18 7.24 10.36
C ALA A 62 1.54 8.36 9.54
N THR A 63 0.22 8.33 9.36
CA THR A 63 -0.51 9.25 8.47
C THR A 63 -0.98 10.54 9.14
N LYS A 64 -0.73 10.74 10.44
CA LYS A 64 -1.10 11.98 11.15
C LYS A 64 -0.53 13.24 10.51
N GLU A 65 0.68 13.16 9.99
CA GLU A 65 1.41 14.27 9.38
C GLU A 65 1.55 14.11 7.86
N CYS A 66 0.72 13.24 7.24
CA CYS A 66 0.74 12.96 5.82
C CYS A 66 -0.51 13.52 5.14
N ASP A 67 -0.53 14.82 4.84
CA ASP A 67 -1.63 15.48 4.16
C ASP A 67 -1.85 14.97 2.73
N CYS A 68 -0.84 14.29 2.16
CA CYS A 68 -0.94 13.67 0.84
C CYS A 68 -1.89 12.46 0.82
N VAL A 69 -2.14 11.81 1.96
CA VAL A 69 -3.01 10.62 2.04
C VAL A 69 -4.48 11.04 2.01
N GLU A 70 -5.16 10.67 0.95
CA GLU A 70 -6.58 10.97 0.76
C GLU A 70 -7.48 9.85 1.32
N HIS A 71 -7.08 8.58 1.17
CA HIS A 71 -7.86 7.43 1.62
C HIS A 71 -7.00 6.34 2.27
N ILE A 72 -7.60 5.68 3.27
CA ILE A 72 -7.03 4.49 3.92
C ILE A 72 -8.04 3.36 3.75
N VAL A 73 -7.70 2.38 2.91
CA VAL A 73 -8.53 1.20 2.64
C VAL A 73 -8.18 0.11 3.64
N VAL A 74 -9.15 -0.29 4.46
CA VAL A 74 -8.94 -1.23 5.56
C VAL A 74 -9.56 -2.59 5.25
N ILE A 75 -8.77 -3.64 5.30
CA ILE A 75 -9.21 -5.04 5.16
C ILE A 75 -9.55 -5.57 6.55
N LYS A 76 -10.77 -6.08 6.71
CA LYS A 76 -11.21 -6.72 7.95
C LYS A 76 -10.66 -8.14 8.03
N ARG A 77 -9.54 -8.32 8.72
CA ARG A 77 -8.86 -9.60 8.87
C ARG A 77 -9.20 -10.31 10.18
N THR A 78 -9.11 -9.61 11.31
CA THR A 78 -9.42 -10.16 12.64
C THR A 78 -10.81 -9.74 13.11
N GLY A 79 -11.26 -8.58 12.67
CA GLY A 79 -12.54 -8.01 13.07
C GLY A 79 -12.51 -7.36 14.46
N ASN A 80 -11.32 -7.20 15.03
CA ASN A 80 -11.15 -6.45 16.26
C ASN A 80 -11.43 -4.97 16.02
N ASP A 81 -11.84 -4.30 17.09
CA ASP A 81 -12.06 -2.86 17.06
C ASP A 81 -10.74 -2.12 16.78
N THR A 82 -10.81 -1.17 15.87
CA THR A 82 -9.68 -0.33 15.49
C THR A 82 -10.13 1.11 15.35
N GLY A 83 -9.23 2.06 15.57
CA GLY A 83 -9.54 3.47 15.37
C GLY A 83 -10.05 3.74 13.95
N TRP A 84 -10.93 4.74 13.81
CA TRP A 84 -11.55 5.09 12.54
C TRP A 84 -11.51 6.60 12.32
N THR A 85 -11.11 7.02 11.12
CA THR A 85 -11.05 8.42 10.69
C THR A 85 -11.94 8.66 9.47
N GLU A 86 -12.15 9.91 9.10
CA GLU A 86 -12.91 10.28 7.89
C GLU A 86 -12.27 9.79 6.58
N ARG A 87 -10.97 9.48 6.58
CA ARG A 87 -10.22 8.95 5.43
C ARG A 87 -10.36 7.44 5.27
N ASP A 88 -10.91 6.75 6.28
CA ASP A 88 -10.97 5.28 6.30
C ASP A 88 -12.18 4.76 5.57
N VAL A 89 -11.97 3.70 4.79
CA VAL A 89 -13.03 2.97 4.11
C VAL A 89 -12.78 1.46 4.22
N TRP A 90 -13.84 0.68 4.43
CA TRP A 90 -13.71 -0.77 4.42
C TRP A 90 -13.53 -1.30 3.00
N TYR A 91 -12.53 -2.15 2.78
CA TYR A 91 -12.28 -2.82 1.51
C TYR A 91 -13.51 -3.57 0.99
N HIS A 92 -14.17 -4.34 1.86
CA HIS A 92 -15.33 -5.14 1.48
C HIS A 92 -16.55 -4.29 1.07
N ASP A 93 -16.68 -3.08 1.59
CA ASP A 93 -17.75 -2.17 1.17
C ASP A 93 -17.44 -1.56 -0.22
N LEU A 94 -16.16 -1.26 -0.50
CA LEU A 94 -15.74 -0.77 -1.81
C LEU A 94 -15.95 -1.81 -2.93
N VAL A 95 -15.68 -3.09 -2.65
CA VAL A 95 -15.75 -4.13 -3.69
C VAL A 95 -17.12 -4.78 -3.82
N LYS A 96 -18.05 -4.55 -2.88
CA LYS A 96 -19.35 -5.20 -2.83
C LYS A 96 -20.16 -5.04 -4.13
N ASP A 97 -20.16 -3.83 -4.68
CA ASP A 97 -20.93 -3.47 -5.87
C ASP A 97 -20.02 -3.19 -7.08
N ALA A 98 -18.73 -3.54 -6.98
CA ALA A 98 -17.77 -3.33 -8.05
C ALA A 98 -18.02 -4.29 -9.22
N SER A 99 -17.94 -3.77 -10.45
CA SER A 99 -18.02 -4.60 -11.65
C SER A 99 -16.81 -5.52 -11.75
N ALA A 100 -17.05 -6.80 -12.09
CA ALA A 100 -15.98 -7.72 -12.44
C ALA A 100 -15.45 -7.49 -13.87
N ASP A 101 -16.19 -6.77 -14.69
CA ASP A 101 -15.77 -6.40 -16.04
C ASP A 101 -15.05 -5.05 -16.01
N PHE A 102 -13.73 -5.14 -16.08
CA PHE A 102 -12.85 -3.97 -16.16
C PHE A 102 -11.82 -4.20 -17.25
N PRO A 103 -11.88 -3.45 -18.37
CA PRO A 103 -10.96 -3.60 -19.48
C PRO A 103 -9.52 -3.29 -19.01
N CYS A 104 -8.57 -4.10 -19.48
CA CYS A 104 -7.16 -3.85 -19.21
C CYS A 104 -6.66 -2.73 -20.10
N GLU A 105 -6.07 -1.70 -19.51
CA GLU A 105 -5.38 -0.67 -20.29
C GLU A 105 -4.00 -1.16 -20.74
N MET A 106 -3.60 -0.73 -21.91
CA MET A 106 -2.27 -1.03 -22.47
C MET A 106 -1.32 0.10 -22.10
N PHE A 107 -0.24 -0.24 -21.41
CA PHE A 107 0.80 0.71 -21.02
C PHE A 107 2.09 0.42 -21.75
N ASP A 108 2.92 1.46 -21.92
CA ASP A 108 4.28 1.30 -22.40
C ASP A 108 5.12 0.51 -21.40
N ALA A 109 6.08 -0.27 -21.90
CA ALA A 109 6.99 -1.06 -21.07
C ALA A 109 7.86 -0.21 -20.12
N GLU A 110 8.06 1.07 -20.43
CA GLU A 110 8.76 2.05 -19.59
C GLU A 110 7.85 2.67 -18.51
N THR A 111 6.54 2.38 -18.52
CA THR A 111 5.62 2.92 -17.51
C THR A 111 6.04 2.46 -16.12
N PRO A 112 6.19 3.38 -15.15
CA PRO A 112 6.48 3.03 -13.76
C PRO A 112 5.45 2.05 -13.19
N LEU A 113 5.92 1.00 -12.50
CA LEU A 113 5.04 -0.02 -11.94
C LEU A 113 5.03 0.02 -10.41
N PHE A 114 6.22 0.04 -9.80
CA PHE A 114 6.31 0.05 -8.34
C PHE A 114 7.58 0.74 -7.83
N ILE A 115 7.54 1.08 -6.55
CA ILE A 115 8.67 1.64 -5.82
C ILE A 115 9.18 0.62 -4.82
N LEU A 116 10.46 0.28 -4.91
CA LEU A 116 11.18 -0.48 -3.89
C LEU A 116 12.08 0.42 -3.06
N TYR A 117 11.99 0.30 -1.75
CA TYR A 117 12.87 1.01 -0.84
C TYR A 117 14.04 0.12 -0.40
N THR A 118 15.23 0.60 -0.66
CA THR A 118 16.49 -0.03 -0.21
C THR A 118 17.04 0.69 1.00
N SER A 119 17.85 0.00 1.80
CA SER A 119 18.61 0.61 2.89
C SER A 119 19.65 1.59 2.30
N GLY A 120 19.40 2.89 2.42
CA GLY A 120 20.34 3.93 1.97
C GLY A 120 21.58 3.96 2.85
N SER A 121 22.74 4.24 2.24
CA SER A 121 24.02 4.44 2.95
C SER A 121 24.00 5.59 3.95
N THR A 122 23.03 6.50 3.84
CA THR A 122 22.82 7.68 4.70
C THR A 122 21.78 7.45 5.82
N GLY A 123 21.33 6.21 6.03
CA GLY A 123 20.35 5.87 7.06
C GLY A 123 18.89 6.13 6.67
N ARG A 124 18.62 6.88 5.61
CA ARG A 124 17.26 7.02 5.06
C ARG A 124 17.03 6.05 3.90
N PRO A 125 15.89 5.34 3.87
CA PRO A 125 15.55 4.50 2.72
C PRO A 125 15.52 5.33 1.44
N LYS A 126 16.00 4.74 0.34
CA LYS A 126 15.90 5.35 -1.00
C LYS A 126 14.88 4.57 -1.81
N GLY A 127 13.88 5.26 -2.36
CA GLY A 127 12.92 4.71 -3.29
C GLY A 127 13.54 4.54 -4.68
N VAL A 128 13.43 3.33 -5.24
CA VAL A 128 13.82 3.02 -6.62
C VAL A 128 12.54 2.72 -7.39
N ILE A 129 12.27 3.49 -8.44
CA ILE A 129 11.13 3.26 -9.33
C ILE A 129 11.53 2.21 -10.36
N LEU A 130 10.72 1.16 -10.47
CA LEU A 130 10.91 0.09 -11.44
C LEU A 130 9.78 0.11 -12.46
N PRO A 131 10.12 0.18 -13.76
CA PRO A 131 9.12 0.12 -14.84
C PRO A 131 8.65 -1.31 -15.10
N GLN A 132 7.57 -1.45 -15.86
CA GLN A 132 6.97 -2.76 -16.16
C GLN A 132 7.95 -3.74 -16.81
N LYS A 133 8.83 -3.26 -17.70
CA LYS A 133 9.83 -4.11 -18.39
C LYS A 133 10.76 -4.87 -17.45
N GLU A 134 11.10 -4.28 -16.29
CA GLU A 134 12.01 -4.92 -15.32
C GLU A 134 11.40 -6.19 -14.69
N CYS A 135 10.07 -6.30 -14.69
CA CYS A 135 9.40 -7.51 -14.23
C CYS A 135 9.57 -8.68 -15.21
N TYR A 136 9.79 -8.40 -16.50
CA TYR A 136 9.94 -9.43 -17.53
C TYR A 136 11.40 -9.76 -17.86
N ALA A 137 12.33 -8.86 -17.57
CA ALA A 137 13.74 -9.04 -17.88
C ALA A 137 14.47 -10.04 -16.97
N ASN A 138 13.85 -10.43 -15.86
CA ASN A 138 14.43 -11.28 -14.83
C ASN A 138 13.78 -12.67 -14.71
N PHE A 139 13.00 -13.09 -15.74
CA PHE A 139 12.41 -14.45 -15.84
C PHE A 139 12.95 -15.20 -17.04
#